data_6b2a953aa15b43901154cf37e5db276d
#
_entry.id   6b2a953aa15b43901154cf37e5db276d
#
_cell.length_a   1.000
_cell.length_b   1.000
_cell.length_c   1.000
_cell.angle_alpha   90.00
_cell.angle_beta   90.00
_cell.angle_gamma   90.00
#
_symmetry.space_group_name_H-M   'P 1'
#
loop_
_entity.id
_entity.type
_entity.pdbx_description
1 polymer ?
#
loop_
_entity_poly.entity_id
_entity_poly.type
_entity_poly.pdbx_seq_one_letter_code
_entity_poly.pdbx_strand_id
1 'polypeptide(L)'
;GGLNASFSENILFAIYKKACVNGTMNGLCTILMSNMYEFGSTTTAHLIVENIVKEFSEVAKNENILLNVSEIVDFIETNCYNRETIGLHHPSMYQDLNENNRLTEIDYINGAVVRKGEKYGVPTPYCEFLTALVHCKEQILGAK
;
A
#
# COMPACT_ATOMS: atom_id res chain seq x y z
N GLY A 1 20.19 -24.94 5.98
CA GLY A 1 20.74 -25.06 4.65
C GLY A 1 20.11 -24.12 3.66
N GLY A 2 20.55 -24.22 2.40
CA GLY A 2 20.12 -23.33 1.33
C GLY A 2 18.61 -23.37 1.05
N LEU A 3 17.98 -24.52 1.20
CA LEU A 3 16.54 -24.66 0.98
C LEU A 3 15.71 -23.84 1.98
N ASN A 4 16.10 -23.88 3.25
CA ASN A 4 15.41 -23.12 4.28
C ASN A 4 15.57 -21.61 4.09
N ALA A 5 16.76 -21.16 3.69
CA ALA A 5 17.02 -19.75 3.41
C ALA A 5 16.17 -19.26 2.22
N SER A 6 16.14 -20.03 1.12
CA SER A 6 15.34 -19.67 -0.05
C SER A 6 13.84 -19.64 0.26
N PHE A 7 13.35 -20.57 1.05
CA PHE A 7 11.96 -20.61 1.47
C PHE A 7 11.59 -19.39 2.31
N SER A 8 12.47 -19.00 3.25
CA SER A 8 12.27 -17.81 4.09
C SER A 8 12.27 -16.53 3.26
N GLU A 9 13.16 -16.42 2.27
CA GLU A 9 13.22 -15.28 1.35
C GLU A 9 11.94 -15.16 0.54
N ASN A 10 11.40 -16.28 0.05
CA ASN A 10 10.14 -16.30 -0.71
C ASN A 10 8.96 -15.85 0.14
N ILE A 11 8.90 -16.28 1.39
CA ILE A 11 7.86 -15.87 2.32
C ILE A 11 7.94 -14.37 2.60
N LEU A 12 9.13 -13.85 2.87
CA LEU A 12 9.34 -12.44 3.12
C LEU A 12 8.98 -11.59 1.89
N PHE A 13 9.36 -12.03 0.70
CA PHE A 13 8.98 -11.35 -0.54
C PHE A 13 7.45 -11.28 -0.68
N ALA A 14 6.76 -12.39 -0.43
CA ALA A 14 5.30 -12.44 -0.50
C ALA A 14 4.65 -11.49 0.51
N ILE A 15 5.19 -11.42 1.72
CA ILE A 15 4.69 -10.51 2.76
C ILE A 15 4.86 -9.05 2.33
N TYR A 16 6.03 -8.69 1.80
CA TYR A 16 6.27 -7.32 1.33
C TYR A 16 5.44 -6.97 0.10
N LYS A 17 5.26 -7.92 -0.82
CA LYS A 17 4.39 -7.70 -1.98
C LYS A 17 2.97 -7.40 -1.54
N LYS A 18 2.45 -8.18 -0.60
CA LYS A 18 1.11 -7.95 -0.04
C LYS A 18 1.03 -6.59 0.66
N ALA A 19 2.07 -6.23 1.41
CA ALA A 19 2.15 -4.93 2.07
C ALA A 19 2.11 -3.79 1.06
N CYS A 20 2.80 -3.92 -0.08
CA CYS A 20 2.77 -2.94 -1.16
C CYS A 20 1.38 -2.81 -1.78
N VAL A 21 0.69 -3.93 -1.99
CA VAL A 21 -0.69 -3.91 -2.51
C VAL A 21 -1.60 -3.16 -1.53
N ASN A 22 -1.52 -3.48 -0.26
CA ASN A 22 -2.30 -2.79 0.78
C ASN A 22 -1.91 -1.31 0.87
N GLY A 23 -0.62 -1.01 0.82
CA GLY A 23 -0.11 0.35 0.95
C GLY A 23 -0.44 1.26 -0.24
N THR A 24 -0.78 0.67 -1.38
CA THR A 24 -1.22 1.43 -2.55
C THR A 24 -2.73 1.52 -2.63
N MET A 25 -3.41 0.40 -2.55
CA MET A 25 -4.87 0.36 -2.80
C MET A 25 -5.71 0.87 -1.65
N ASN A 26 -5.36 0.50 -0.41
CA ASN A 26 -6.24 0.78 0.73
C ASN A 26 -6.46 2.28 0.96
N GLY A 27 -5.39 3.02 1.18
CA GLY A 27 -5.51 4.45 1.49
C GLY A 27 -5.99 5.28 0.31
N LEU A 28 -5.48 5.00 -0.89
CA LEU A 28 -5.85 5.76 -2.08
C LEU A 28 -7.33 5.60 -2.41
N CYS A 29 -7.84 4.38 -2.43
CA CYS A 29 -9.26 4.15 -2.70
C CYS A 29 -10.15 4.73 -1.62
N THR A 30 -9.70 4.70 -0.35
CA THR A 30 -10.44 5.29 0.76
C THR A 30 -10.57 6.81 0.62
N ILE A 31 -9.48 7.49 0.30
CA ILE A 31 -9.46 8.96 0.13
C ILE A 31 -10.24 9.37 -1.11
N LEU A 32 -10.06 8.65 -2.22
CA LEU A 32 -10.68 9.00 -3.50
C LEU A 32 -12.12 8.50 -3.62
N MET A 33 -12.60 7.74 -2.66
CA MET A 33 -13.97 7.16 -2.68
C MET A 33 -14.19 6.32 -3.93
N SER A 34 -13.18 5.51 -4.29
CA SER A 34 -13.21 4.73 -5.53
C SER A 34 -12.97 3.25 -5.26
N ASN A 35 -13.36 2.42 -6.23
CA ASN A 35 -12.87 1.05 -6.28
C ASN A 35 -11.50 1.03 -6.99
N MET A 36 -10.87 -0.13 -7.04
CA MET A 36 -9.52 -0.25 -7.60
C MET A 36 -9.51 -0.06 -9.13
N TYR A 37 -10.58 -0.48 -9.81
CA TYR A 37 -10.70 -0.27 -11.25
C TYR A 37 -10.78 1.22 -11.59
N GLU A 38 -11.62 1.97 -10.87
CA GLU A 38 -11.77 3.40 -11.10
C GLU A 38 -10.46 4.14 -10.89
N PHE A 39 -9.77 3.82 -9.78
CA PHE A 39 -8.45 4.41 -9.51
C PHE A 39 -7.46 4.08 -10.63
N GLY A 40 -7.36 2.81 -11.00
CA GLY A 40 -6.43 2.34 -12.03
C GLY A 40 -6.71 2.89 -13.42
N SER A 41 -7.93 3.37 -13.66
CA SER A 41 -8.32 3.96 -14.96
C SER A 41 -7.82 5.39 -15.13
N THR A 42 -7.31 6.01 -14.08
CA THR A 42 -6.80 7.38 -14.16
C THR A 42 -5.40 7.41 -14.79
N THR A 43 -5.06 8.52 -15.41
CA THR A 43 -3.76 8.67 -16.07
C THR A 43 -2.61 8.85 -15.10
N THR A 44 -2.89 9.21 -13.83
CA THR A 44 -1.86 9.45 -12.81
C THR A 44 -1.66 8.28 -11.86
N ALA A 45 -2.49 7.24 -11.95
CA ALA A 45 -2.41 6.09 -11.05
C ALA A 45 -1.03 5.44 -11.04
N HIS A 46 -0.45 5.24 -12.23
CA HIS A 46 0.86 4.60 -12.35
C HIS A 46 1.96 5.37 -11.59
N LEU A 47 1.97 6.69 -11.74
CA LEU A 47 2.95 7.55 -11.06
C LEU A 47 2.85 7.40 -9.54
N ILE A 48 1.63 7.46 -9.01
CA ILE A 48 1.39 7.38 -7.58
C ILE A 48 1.80 6.01 -7.03
N VAL A 49 1.35 4.94 -7.68
CA VAL A 49 1.63 3.57 -7.26
C VAL A 49 3.13 3.29 -7.33
N GLU A 50 3.79 3.66 -8.41
CA GLU A 50 5.23 3.46 -8.57
C GLU A 50 6.02 4.13 -7.43
N ASN A 51 5.67 5.37 -7.10
CA ASN A 51 6.37 6.10 -6.04
C ASN A 51 6.14 5.49 -4.66
N ILE A 52 4.93 5.03 -4.37
CA ILE A 52 4.66 4.35 -3.09
C ILE A 52 5.46 3.04 -3.02
N VAL A 53 5.44 2.23 -4.08
CA VAL A 53 6.19 0.97 -4.11
C VAL A 53 7.69 1.21 -3.97
N LYS A 54 8.22 2.27 -4.58
CA LYS A 54 9.63 2.65 -4.41
C LYS A 54 9.98 2.93 -2.95
N GLU A 55 9.09 3.60 -2.21
CA GLU A 55 9.32 3.88 -0.79
C GLU A 55 9.36 2.59 0.02
N PHE A 56 8.43 1.67 -0.22
CA PHE A 56 8.48 0.33 0.38
C PHE A 56 9.78 -0.38 0.05
N SER A 57 10.22 -0.32 -1.21
CA SER A 57 11.44 -0.97 -1.67
C SER A 57 12.69 -0.42 -0.98
N GLU A 58 12.80 0.89 -0.86
CA GLU A 58 13.96 1.53 -0.22
C GLU A 58 14.04 1.19 1.27
N VAL A 59 12.91 1.12 1.95
CA VAL A 59 12.85 0.67 3.35
C VAL A 59 13.24 -0.81 3.46
N ALA A 60 12.69 -1.65 2.59
CA ALA A 60 12.97 -3.09 2.61
C ALA A 60 14.45 -3.42 2.41
N LYS A 61 15.18 -2.64 1.61
CA LYS A 61 16.63 -2.80 1.42
C LYS A 61 17.40 -2.78 2.74
N ASN A 62 16.97 -1.93 3.68
CA ASN A 62 17.59 -1.84 4.99
C ASN A 62 17.30 -3.05 5.86
N GLU A 63 16.36 -3.87 5.45
CA GLU A 63 16.01 -5.13 6.11
C GLU A 63 16.51 -6.33 5.31
N ASN A 64 17.44 -6.09 4.37
CA ASN A 64 18.05 -7.08 3.49
C ASN A 64 17.05 -7.79 2.57
N ILE A 65 15.99 -7.08 2.18
CA ILE A 65 14.97 -7.60 1.27
C ILE A 65 14.97 -6.75 0.02
N LEU A 66 15.23 -7.40 -1.12
CA LEU A 66 15.26 -6.74 -2.43
C LEU A 66 13.90 -6.95 -3.10
N LEU A 67 13.17 -5.85 -3.32
CA LEU A 67 11.91 -5.88 -4.03
C LEU A 67 12.11 -5.39 -5.45
N ASN A 68 11.52 -6.09 -6.40
CA ASN A 68 11.50 -5.64 -7.80
C ASN A 68 10.29 -4.71 -7.97
N VAL A 69 10.55 -3.40 -8.01
CA VAL A 69 9.50 -2.38 -8.11
C VAL A 69 8.62 -2.59 -9.34
N SER A 70 9.24 -2.77 -10.51
CA SER A 70 8.50 -3.01 -11.76
C SER A 70 7.55 -4.20 -11.66
N GLU A 71 8.04 -5.29 -11.10
CA GLU A 71 7.26 -6.53 -10.97
C GLU A 71 6.06 -6.32 -10.06
N ILE A 72 6.24 -5.62 -8.94
CA ILE A 72 5.15 -5.34 -8.01
C ILE A 72 4.13 -4.39 -8.65
N VAL A 73 4.59 -3.35 -9.32
CA VAL A 73 3.71 -2.41 -10.02
C VAL A 73 2.91 -3.14 -11.09
N ASP A 74 3.56 -3.99 -11.90
CA ASP A 74 2.88 -4.78 -12.93
C ASP A 74 1.84 -5.71 -12.31
N PHE A 75 2.16 -6.33 -11.18
CA PHE A 75 1.21 -7.19 -10.45
C PHE A 75 -0.03 -6.41 -10.03
N ILE A 76 0.16 -5.22 -9.46
CA ILE A 76 -0.95 -4.35 -9.03
C ILE A 76 -1.81 -3.97 -10.23
N GLU A 77 -1.18 -3.50 -11.30
CA GLU A 77 -1.91 -3.03 -12.49
C GLU A 77 -2.65 -4.16 -13.20
N THR A 78 -2.09 -5.36 -13.20
CA THR A 78 -2.71 -6.52 -13.86
C THR A 78 -3.83 -7.13 -13.02
N ASN A 79 -3.65 -7.21 -11.71
CA ASN A 79 -4.57 -7.97 -10.85
C ASN A 79 -5.55 -7.10 -10.08
N CYS A 80 -5.10 -5.96 -9.54
CA CYS A 80 -5.97 -5.14 -8.68
C CYS A 80 -6.96 -4.31 -9.48
N TYR A 81 -6.62 -3.88 -10.69
CA TYR A 81 -7.49 -3.05 -11.51
C TYR A 81 -8.46 -3.83 -12.37
N ASN A 82 -8.32 -5.15 -12.41
CA ASN A 82 -9.09 -5.99 -13.32
C ASN A 82 -10.56 -6.09 -12.90
N ARG A 83 -11.46 -5.60 -13.76
CA ARG A 83 -12.92 -5.64 -13.54
C ARG A 83 -13.46 -7.06 -13.42
N GLU A 84 -12.81 -8.02 -14.05
CA GLU A 84 -13.23 -9.42 -14.11
C GLU A 84 -12.86 -10.17 -12.82
N THR A 85 -12.04 -9.57 -11.97
CA THR A 85 -11.60 -10.15 -10.71
C THR A 85 -12.00 -9.26 -9.54
N ILE A 86 -11.05 -8.50 -9.00
CA ILE A 86 -11.26 -7.73 -7.76
C ILE A 86 -11.38 -6.21 -7.99
N GLY A 87 -11.21 -5.75 -9.24
CA GLY A 87 -11.15 -4.30 -9.53
C GLY A 87 -12.38 -3.51 -9.10
N LEU A 88 -13.55 -4.13 -9.13
CA LEU A 88 -14.79 -3.48 -8.72
C LEU A 88 -15.04 -3.53 -7.21
N HIS A 89 -14.18 -4.21 -6.46
CA HIS A 89 -14.29 -4.29 -5.00
C HIS A 89 -13.64 -3.08 -4.34
N HIS A 90 -14.14 -2.74 -3.17
CA HIS A 90 -13.52 -1.73 -2.32
C HIS A 90 -12.59 -2.42 -1.33
N PRO A 91 -11.37 -1.89 -1.09
CA PRO A 91 -10.47 -2.45 -0.08
C PRO A 91 -11.08 -2.39 1.33
N SER A 92 -10.55 -3.22 2.23
CA SER A 92 -11.05 -3.29 3.60
C SER A 92 -11.03 -1.94 4.33
N MET A 93 -10.01 -1.12 4.11
CA MET A 93 -9.91 0.21 4.72
C MET A 93 -11.06 1.12 4.28
N TYR A 94 -11.45 1.06 3.00
CA TYR A 94 -12.63 1.77 2.49
C TYR A 94 -13.88 1.37 3.27
N GLN A 95 -14.06 0.06 3.45
CA GLN A 95 -15.20 -0.45 4.19
C GLN A 95 -15.19 0.00 5.65
N ASP A 96 -14.03 -0.07 6.29
CA ASP A 96 -13.90 0.34 7.69
C ASP A 96 -14.26 1.80 7.89
N LEU A 97 -13.66 2.69 7.12
CA LEU A 97 -13.84 4.12 7.32
C LEU A 97 -15.10 4.67 6.65
N ASN A 98 -15.26 4.41 5.36
CA ASN A 98 -16.34 5.05 4.59
C ASN A 98 -17.71 4.43 4.83
N GLU A 99 -17.76 3.13 5.11
CA GLU A 99 -19.04 2.42 5.31
C GLU A 99 -19.38 2.22 6.77
N ASN A 100 -18.40 1.98 7.61
CA ASN A 100 -18.63 1.60 9.01
C ASN A 100 -18.15 2.62 10.04
N ASN A 101 -17.57 3.72 9.60
CA ASN A 101 -17.07 4.80 10.45
C ASN A 101 -16.09 4.32 11.53
N ARG A 102 -15.26 3.35 11.19
CA ARG A 102 -14.25 2.77 12.06
C ARG A 102 -12.87 3.35 11.75
N LEU A 103 -12.03 3.47 12.77
CA LEU A 103 -10.63 3.83 12.59
C LEU A 103 -9.94 2.79 11.69
N THR A 104 -9.00 3.26 10.89
CA THR A 104 -8.29 2.42 9.93
C THR A 104 -6.99 1.86 10.50
N GLU A 105 -6.39 0.95 9.75
CA GLU A 105 -5.08 0.37 10.07
C GLU A 105 -3.93 1.09 9.36
N ILE A 106 -4.14 2.33 8.91
CA ILE A 106 -3.13 3.07 8.12
C ILE A 106 -1.78 3.16 8.85
N ASP A 107 -1.79 3.28 10.18
CA ASP A 107 -0.55 3.36 10.97
C ASP A 107 0.30 2.09 10.89
N TYR A 108 -0.33 0.95 10.63
CA TYR A 108 0.35 -0.35 10.50
C TYR A 108 0.71 -0.69 9.05
N ILE A 109 0.28 0.11 8.10
CA ILE A 109 0.56 -0.08 6.66
C ILE A 109 1.54 1.00 6.21
N ASN A 110 1.03 2.12 5.69
CA ASN A 110 1.89 3.22 5.25
C ASN A 110 2.61 3.90 6.42
N GLY A 111 1.96 4.02 7.55
CA GLY A 111 2.58 4.57 8.76
C GLY A 111 3.77 3.75 9.25
N ALA A 112 3.73 2.44 9.09
CA ALA A 112 4.88 1.59 9.41
C ALA A 112 6.07 1.89 8.51
N VAL A 113 5.85 2.15 7.23
CA VAL A 113 6.90 2.54 6.29
C VAL A 113 7.51 3.88 6.68
N VAL A 114 6.66 4.83 7.10
CA VAL A 114 7.13 6.15 7.56
C VAL A 114 8.06 5.98 8.77
N ARG A 115 7.67 5.20 9.77
CA ARG A 115 8.49 4.98 10.97
C ARG A 115 9.81 4.29 10.64
N LYS A 116 9.77 3.29 9.77
CA LYS A 116 11.01 2.61 9.32
C LYS A 116 11.88 3.55 8.49
N GLY A 117 11.28 4.38 7.67
CA GLY A 117 12.01 5.40 6.92
C GLY A 117 12.77 6.34 7.84
N GLU A 118 12.15 6.81 8.90
CA GLU A 118 12.80 7.64 9.91
C GLU A 118 13.98 6.90 10.56
N LYS A 119 13.76 5.64 10.91
CA LYS A 119 14.80 4.80 11.53
C LYS A 119 16.01 4.61 10.61
N TYR A 120 15.77 4.40 9.33
CA TYR A 120 16.83 4.06 8.36
C TYR A 120 17.33 5.26 7.55
N GLY A 121 16.79 6.45 7.77
CA GLY A 121 17.17 7.64 7.01
C GLY A 121 16.64 7.62 5.57
N VAL A 122 15.52 6.97 5.32
CA VAL A 122 14.90 6.88 4.00
C VAL A 122 13.70 7.83 3.95
N PRO A 123 13.68 8.80 3.01
CA PRO A 123 12.51 9.66 2.83
C PRO A 123 11.30 8.85 2.33
N THR A 124 10.12 9.10 2.91
CA THR A 124 8.89 8.42 2.51
C THR A 124 7.74 9.42 2.33
N PRO A 125 7.90 10.41 1.43
CA PRO A 125 6.93 11.50 1.32
C PRO A 125 5.53 11.06 0.89
N TYR A 126 5.42 10.09 0.01
CA TYR A 126 4.10 9.60 -0.43
C TYR A 126 3.37 8.87 0.69
N CYS A 127 4.06 7.97 1.39
CA CYS A 127 3.48 7.24 2.52
C CYS A 127 3.11 8.19 3.66
N GLU A 128 3.96 9.18 3.94
CA GLU A 128 3.71 10.19 4.97
C GLU A 128 2.46 11.01 4.64
N PHE A 129 2.37 11.50 3.41
CA PHE A 129 1.22 12.31 2.97
C PHE A 129 -0.07 11.50 3.00
N LEU A 130 -0.04 10.28 2.49
CA LEU A 130 -1.23 9.43 2.48
C LEU A 130 -1.70 9.09 3.89
N THR A 131 -0.76 8.78 4.80
CA THR A 131 -1.07 8.52 6.21
C THR A 131 -1.75 9.73 6.84
N ALA A 132 -1.21 10.92 6.60
CA ALA A 132 -1.78 12.17 7.12
C ALA A 132 -3.20 12.42 6.58
N LEU A 133 -3.42 12.18 5.28
CA LEU A 133 -4.75 12.36 4.67
C LEU A 133 -5.78 11.40 5.26
N VAL A 134 -5.40 10.15 5.46
CA VAL A 134 -6.32 9.16 6.07
C VAL A 134 -6.68 9.58 7.48
N HIS A 135 -5.71 10.04 8.27
CA HIS A 135 -5.99 10.55 9.62
C HIS A 135 -6.90 11.77 9.60
N CYS A 136 -6.71 12.70 8.65
CA CYS A 136 -7.63 13.83 8.48
C CYS A 136 -9.06 13.33 8.25
N LYS A 137 -9.22 12.36 7.36
CA LYS A 137 -10.55 11.83 7.04
C LYS A 137 -11.19 11.13 8.24
N GLU A 138 -10.39 10.34 8.97
CA GLU A 138 -10.88 9.70 10.21
C GLU A 138 -11.43 10.75 11.19
N GLN A 139 -10.73 11.85 11.36
CA GLN A 139 -11.14 12.93 12.27
C GLN A 139 -12.38 13.67 11.77
N ILE A 140 -12.43 13.98 10.48
CA ILE A 140 -13.58 14.65 9.86
C ILE A 140 -14.85 13.82 10.03
N LEU A 141 -14.74 12.51 9.84
CA LEU A 141 -15.88 11.60 9.98
C LEU A 141 -16.19 11.20 11.42
N GLY A 142 -15.32 11.55 12.37
CA GLY A 142 -15.49 11.16 13.77
C GLY A 142 -15.39 9.65 13.94
N ALA A 143 -14.49 8.99 13.24
CA ALA A 143 -14.34 7.54 13.29
C ALA A 143 -13.88 7.07 14.66
N LYS A 144 -14.35 5.88 15.05
CA LYS A 144 -14.04 5.30 16.36
C LYS A 144 -13.61 3.84 16.26
#